data_b4f30b0a3c408cb9ade384a50981a70e
#
_entry.id   b4f30b0a3c408cb9ade384a50981a70e
#
_cell.length_a   1.000
_cell.length_b   1.000
_cell.length_c   1.000
_cell.angle_alpha   90.00
_cell.angle_beta   90.00
_cell.angle_gamma   90.00
#
_symmetry.space_group_name_H-M   'P 1'
#
loop_
_entity.id
_entity.type
_entity.pdbx_description
1 polymer ?
#
loop_
_entity_poly.entity_id
_entity_poly.type
_entity_poly.pdbx_seq_one_letter_code
_entity_poly.pdbx_strand_id
1 'polypeptide(L)'
;MKKIFTLFFAILCFTNASAFDFMVNGIFYSYDSEKKNAIVAEGDDPYSGNITIPKSVTVQGKTLPVTQIGEKAFSACDQLQTINLPNSITKINKMAFYGCTSLKNLTLPEGVVDIRDWAFYGCNSIGPSITIPASVTYIGNATFAECGSLKEFVVDSKNKFFKTQDGILCFANSVVCYPKGKGGTSYQVPSNITSIGVYAFYGCNSITSVKFHENVSEISSWAFQNCKGLKNLVLPDSVTYIGWFAFAGCSNIGPSVTIPAYLDLIGRGAFADCGALKEFIVHPKNRWMYSDDGALVDKGLKRFLCYPKGKTGTSYRLPNGLETIFEYAFSKCDGLTEIVIPNSYKKINEGAFEGCDGLKSVTIGSGMKMIGERAFYRCKISTLKCLATTPPSIQKNAFNDYSAQVYVPKGSKDAYTSDTYWKRFFEIKELPEIKGDVNGDGEVNASDITMLINVILGTEQPDNKNASDINGDSIVNTSDITTLINILLK
;
A
#
# COMPACT_ATOMS: atom_id res chain seq x y z
N MET A 1 -60.52 -3.58 -41.45
CA MET A 1 -59.98 -4.46 -40.41
C MET A 1 -58.71 -3.87 -39.90
N LYS A 2 -58.77 -3.15 -38.75
CA LYS A 2 -57.61 -2.52 -38.10
C LYS A 2 -57.03 -3.56 -37.12
N LYS A 3 -55.78 -4.00 -37.34
CA LYS A 3 -55.07 -4.83 -36.38
C LYS A 3 -54.47 -3.93 -35.30
N ILE A 4 -54.97 -4.12 -34.09
CA ILE A 4 -54.43 -3.54 -32.85
C ILE A 4 -53.22 -4.39 -32.47
N PHE A 5 -52.02 -3.81 -32.50
CA PHE A 5 -50.79 -4.40 -31.92
C PHE A 5 -50.79 -4.05 -30.42
N THR A 6 -51.15 -5.01 -29.59
CA THR A 6 -51.00 -4.92 -28.15
C THR A 6 -49.55 -5.32 -27.83
N LEU A 7 -48.74 -4.36 -27.42
CA LEU A 7 -47.38 -4.59 -26.96
C LEU A 7 -47.44 -5.14 -25.53
N PHE A 8 -47.23 -6.43 -25.38
CA PHE A 8 -47.03 -7.03 -24.06
C PHE A 8 -45.63 -6.69 -23.56
N PHE A 9 -45.57 -5.82 -22.55
CA PHE A 9 -44.35 -5.66 -21.76
C PHE A 9 -44.23 -6.86 -20.82
N ALA A 10 -43.35 -7.79 -21.14
CA ALA A 10 -42.94 -8.85 -20.24
C ALA A 10 -42.08 -8.23 -19.13
N ILE A 11 -42.63 -8.13 -17.93
CA ILE A 11 -41.87 -7.89 -16.71
C ILE A 11 -41.10 -9.20 -16.43
N LEU A 12 -39.83 -9.27 -16.85
CA LEU A 12 -38.92 -10.30 -16.34
C LEU A 12 -38.49 -9.87 -14.93
N CYS A 13 -39.05 -10.57 -13.93
CA CYS A 13 -38.49 -10.57 -12.59
C CYS A 13 -37.13 -11.27 -12.58
N PHE A 14 -36.06 -10.57 -12.72
CA PHE A 14 -34.72 -11.09 -12.43
C PHE A 14 -34.51 -11.04 -10.91
N THR A 15 -34.23 -12.19 -10.32
CA THR A 15 -33.83 -12.37 -8.91
C THR A 15 -32.37 -12.10 -8.66
N ASN A 16 -31.76 -11.18 -9.41
CA ASN A 16 -30.50 -10.52 -9.06
C ASN A 16 -30.83 -9.07 -8.73
N ALA A 17 -30.34 -8.55 -7.62
CA ALA A 17 -30.50 -7.13 -7.27
C ALA A 17 -29.90 -6.29 -8.40
N SER A 18 -30.78 -5.80 -9.31
CA SER A 18 -30.38 -4.92 -10.40
C SER A 18 -29.76 -3.66 -9.81
N ALA A 19 -28.66 -3.17 -10.37
CA ALA A 19 -28.04 -1.91 -9.98
C ALA A 19 -28.92 -0.69 -10.33
N PHE A 20 -30.09 -0.90 -10.96
CA PHE A 20 -31.00 0.14 -11.41
C PHE A 20 -32.48 -0.23 -11.17
N ASP A 21 -33.36 0.80 -11.13
CA ASP A 21 -34.81 0.65 -10.96
C ASP A 21 -35.58 0.71 -12.28
N PHE A 22 -35.09 1.48 -13.26
CA PHE A 22 -35.73 1.64 -14.57
C PHE A 22 -34.77 2.12 -15.66
N MET A 23 -35.18 2.00 -16.93
CA MET A 23 -34.42 2.44 -18.10
C MET A 23 -35.27 3.40 -18.95
N VAL A 24 -34.65 4.47 -19.44
CA VAL A 24 -35.23 5.41 -20.41
C VAL A 24 -34.21 5.70 -21.50
N ASN A 25 -34.58 5.47 -22.76
CA ASN A 25 -33.74 5.72 -23.94
C ASN A 25 -32.32 5.08 -23.85
N GLY A 26 -32.24 3.86 -23.33
CA GLY A 26 -31.00 3.11 -23.22
C GLY A 26 -30.08 3.57 -22.05
N ILE A 27 -30.55 4.47 -21.20
CA ILE A 27 -29.84 4.87 -19.99
C ILE A 27 -30.60 4.32 -18.78
N PHE A 28 -29.81 3.71 -17.88
CA PHE A 28 -30.34 3.10 -16.65
C PHE A 28 -30.33 4.11 -15.52
N TYR A 29 -31.34 4.03 -14.67
CA TYR A 29 -31.55 4.96 -13.56
C TYR A 29 -31.98 4.22 -12.29
N SER A 30 -31.56 4.74 -11.15
CA SER A 30 -32.13 4.43 -9.84
C SER A 30 -32.83 5.67 -9.26
N TYR A 31 -33.73 5.45 -8.31
CA TYR A 31 -34.30 6.54 -7.54
C TYR A 31 -33.35 6.99 -6.43
N ASP A 32 -33.41 8.29 -6.06
CA ASP A 32 -32.85 8.70 -4.78
C ASP A 32 -33.65 8.11 -3.61
N SER A 33 -33.13 8.25 -2.38
CA SER A 33 -33.75 7.68 -1.17
C SER A 33 -35.19 8.14 -0.93
N GLU A 34 -35.57 9.32 -1.45
CA GLU A 34 -36.92 9.91 -1.32
C GLU A 34 -37.78 9.67 -2.58
N LYS A 35 -37.25 9.01 -3.60
CA LYS A 35 -37.89 8.79 -4.91
C LYS A 35 -38.36 10.09 -5.59
N LYS A 36 -37.64 11.17 -5.35
CA LYS A 36 -37.90 12.51 -5.94
C LYS A 36 -37.04 12.79 -7.16
N ASN A 37 -35.87 12.19 -7.25
CA ASN A 37 -34.89 12.39 -8.32
C ASN A 37 -34.48 11.07 -8.95
N ALA A 38 -34.04 11.13 -10.19
CA ALA A 38 -33.38 10.04 -10.90
C ALA A 38 -31.85 10.21 -10.80
N ILE A 39 -31.18 9.11 -10.55
CA ILE A 39 -29.73 8.96 -10.49
C ILE A 39 -29.33 8.05 -11.66
N VAL A 40 -28.40 8.48 -12.52
CA VAL A 40 -27.87 7.59 -13.58
C VAL A 40 -27.17 6.42 -12.95
N ALA A 41 -27.52 5.20 -13.34
CA ALA A 41 -27.04 3.96 -12.74
C ALA A 41 -26.14 3.16 -13.70
N GLU A 42 -25.41 2.19 -13.16
CA GLU A 42 -24.70 1.18 -13.94
C GLU A 42 -25.69 0.34 -14.74
N GLY A 43 -25.38 0.09 -16.02
CA GLY A 43 -26.20 -0.74 -16.90
C GLY A 43 -25.75 -2.20 -16.90
N ASP A 44 -26.56 -3.06 -17.49
CA ASP A 44 -26.21 -4.48 -17.70
C ASP A 44 -25.04 -4.63 -18.70
N ASP A 45 -24.95 -3.72 -19.67
CA ASP A 45 -23.86 -3.65 -20.65
C ASP A 45 -23.13 -2.30 -20.53
N PRO A 46 -21.82 -2.25 -20.83
CA PRO A 46 -21.06 -1.02 -20.83
C PRO A 46 -21.60 0.01 -21.86
N TYR A 47 -21.75 1.24 -21.42
CA TYR A 47 -22.13 2.33 -22.32
C TYR A 47 -21.02 2.64 -23.33
N SER A 48 -21.41 3.00 -24.56
CA SER A 48 -20.46 3.27 -25.65
C SER A 48 -20.89 4.49 -26.50
N GLY A 49 -19.93 5.01 -27.30
CA GLY A 49 -20.15 6.10 -28.21
C GLY A 49 -20.40 7.46 -27.54
N ASN A 50 -21.44 8.17 -27.97
CA ASN A 50 -21.77 9.52 -27.50
C ASN A 50 -23.07 9.49 -26.70
N ILE A 51 -23.00 9.87 -25.45
CA ILE A 51 -24.13 9.84 -24.52
C ILE A 51 -24.54 11.27 -24.15
N THR A 52 -25.85 11.52 -24.13
CA THR A 52 -26.42 12.75 -23.61
C THR A 52 -27.38 12.42 -22.47
N ILE A 53 -27.07 12.90 -21.26
CA ILE A 53 -27.93 12.75 -20.09
C ILE A 53 -29.00 13.86 -20.12
N PRO A 54 -30.30 13.50 -20.11
CA PRO A 54 -31.37 14.51 -20.09
C PRO A 54 -31.46 15.17 -18.70
N LYS A 55 -31.96 16.41 -18.64
CA LYS A 55 -32.19 17.12 -17.38
C LYS A 55 -33.26 16.46 -16.49
N SER A 56 -34.17 15.69 -17.09
CA SER A 56 -35.24 14.96 -16.42
C SER A 56 -35.67 13.76 -17.26
N VAL A 57 -36.27 12.77 -16.61
CA VAL A 57 -36.88 11.58 -17.23
C VAL A 57 -38.31 11.40 -16.76
N THR A 58 -39.18 10.86 -17.62
CA THR A 58 -40.57 10.58 -17.24
C THR A 58 -40.77 9.07 -17.17
N VAL A 59 -41.18 8.60 -16.02
CA VAL A 59 -41.48 7.18 -15.75
C VAL A 59 -42.83 7.06 -15.08
N GLN A 60 -43.72 6.20 -15.59
CA GLN A 60 -45.08 5.99 -15.07
C GLN A 60 -45.88 7.31 -14.86
N GLY A 61 -45.73 8.25 -15.82
CA GLY A 61 -46.40 9.54 -15.78
C GLY A 61 -45.79 10.58 -14.82
N LYS A 62 -44.77 10.25 -14.06
CA LYS A 62 -44.06 11.17 -13.16
C LYS A 62 -42.75 11.64 -13.79
N THR A 63 -42.54 12.94 -13.86
CA THR A 63 -41.27 13.54 -14.33
C THR A 63 -40.33 13.73 -13.16
N LEU A 64 -39.14 13.16 -13.26
CA LEU A 64 -38.09 13.19 -12.24
C LEU A 64 -36.87 13.96 -12.77
N PRO A 65 -36.34 14.95 -12.08
CA PRO A 65 -35.08 15.59 -12.46
C PRO A 65 -33.94 14.58 -12.30
N VAL A 66 -32.98 14.61 -13.24
CA VAL A 66 -31.74 13.82 -13.17
C VAL A 66 -30.70 14.68 -12.48
N THR A 67 -30.30 14.31 -11.27
CA THR A 67 -29.48 15.15 -10.39
C THR A 67 -28.12 14.58 -10.07
N GLN A 68 -27.88 13.30 -10.32
CA GLN A 68 -26.61 12.65 -9.99
C GLN A 68 -26.19 11.64 -11.05
N ILE A 69 -24.87 11.51 -11.21
CA ILE A 69 -24.25 10.34 -11.82
C ILE A 69 -23.93 9.38 -10.68
N GLY A 70 -24.50 8.19 -10.69
CA GLY A 70 -24.39 7.19 -9.63
C GLY A 70 -22.99 6.59 -9.49
N GLU A 71 -22.79 5.87 -8.40
CA GLU A 71 -21.55 5.12 -8.20
C GLU A 71 -21.37 4.11 -9.32
N LYS A 72 -20.19 4.11 -9.95
CA LYS A 72 -19.82 3.24 -11.08
C LYS A 72 -20.70 3.34 -12.32
N ALA A 73 -21.60 4.30 -12.45
CA ALA A 73 -22.59 4.38 -13.52
C ALA A 73 -22.00 4.15 -14.93
N PHE A 74 -20.78 4.63 -15.18
CA PHE A 74 -20.03 4.45 -16.44
C PHE A 74 -18.68 3.77 -16.20
N SER A 75 -18.51 3.03 -15.11
CA SER A 75 -17.22 2.39 -14.81
C SER A 75 -16.83 1.39 -15.89
N ALA A 76 -15.56 1.43 -16.31
CA ALA A 76 -14.99 0.59 -17.37
C ALA A 76 -15.71 0.69 -18.75
N CYS A 77 -16.44 1.78 -19.00
CA CYS A 77 -17.01 2.07 -20.31
C CYS A 77 -15.90 2.60 -21.24
N ASP A 78 -14.99 1.73 -21.64
CA ASP A 78 -13.78 2.06 -22.42
C ASP A 78 -14.08 2.58 -23.85
N GLN A 79 -15.29 2.29 -24.38
CA GLN A 79 -15.78 2.75 -25.67
C GLN A 79 -16.66 4.00 -25.57
N LEU A 80 -16.86 4.59 -24.39
CA LEU A 80 -17.55 5.86 -24.21
C LEU A 80 -16.66 6.99 -24.73
N GLN A 81 -17.10 7.69 -25.79
CA GLN A 81 -16.29 8.74 -26.44
C GLN A 81 -16.59 10.14 -25.90
N THR A 82 -17.86 10.47 -25.74
CA THR A 82 -18.30 11.77 -25.20
C THR A 82 -19.48 11.60 -24.28
N ILE A 83 -19.58 12.48 -23.29
CA ILE A 83 -20.75 12.60 -22.44
C ILE A 83 -21.17 14.04 -22.30
N ASN A 84 -22.46 14.30 -22.50
CA ASN A 84 -23.05 15.62 -22.24
C ASN A 84 -23.87 15.54 -20.95
N LEU A 85 -23.47 16.32 -19.95
CA LEU A 85 -24.09 16.37 -18.63
C LEU A 85 -24.92 17.66 -18.48
N PRO A 86 -26.21 17.60 -18.12
CA PRO A 86 -27.04 18.78 -17.91
C PRO A 86 -26.68 19.50 -16.60
N ASN A 87 -27.00 20.81 -16.52
CA ASN A 87 -26.76 21.62 -15.32
C ASN A 87 -27.59 21.19 -14.09
N SER A 88 -28.54 20.25 -14.24
CA SER A 88 -29.23 19.63 -13.11
C SER A 88 -28.38 18.66 -12.30
N ILE A 89 -27.25 18.22 -12.86
CA ILE A 89 -26.32 17.32 -12.13
C ILE A 89 -25.60 18.13 -11.06
N THR A 90 -25.79 17.72 -9.82
CA THR A 90 -25.15 18.31 -8.64
C THR A 90 -24.05 17.44 -8.06
N LYS A 91 -24.07 16.14 -8.38
CA LYS A 91 -23.12 15.18 -7.82
C LYS A 91 -22.66 14.13 -8.84
N ILE A 92 -21.35 13.88 -8.86
CA ILE A 92 -20.71 12.78 -9.57
C ILE A 92 -20.13 11.83 -8.52
N ASN A 93 -20.73 10.65 -8.39
CA ASN A 93 -20.40 9.72 -7.31
C ASN A 93 -19.10 8.96 -7.57
N LYS A 94 -18.70 8.17 -6.56
CA LYS A 94 -17.46 7.39 -6.54
C LYS A 94 -17.36 6.50 -7.77
N MET A 95 -16.18 6.53 -8.45
CA MET A 95 -15.87 5.70 -9.61
C MET A 95 -16.85 5.88 -10.80
N ALA A 96 -17.62 6.96 -10.85
CA ALA A 96 -18.69 7.16 -11.84
C ALA A 96 -18.23 6.95 -13.29
N PHE A 97 -17.02 7.37 -13.65
CA PHE A 97 -16.38 7.21 -14.97
C PHE A 97 -15.02 6.50 -14.85
N TYR A 98 -14.81 5.67 -13.84
CA TYR A 98 -13.56 4.96 -13.63
C TYR A 98 -13.18 4.13 -14.87
N GLY A 99 -12.00 4.39 -15.44
CA GLY A 99 -11.50 3.62 -16.59
C GLY A 99 -12.18 3.90 -17.93
N CYS A 100 -12.92 5.01 -18.09
CA CYS A 100 -13.44 5.44 -19.39
C CYS A 100 -12.30 5.94 -20.28
N THR A 101 -11.48 5.03 -20.79
CA THR A 101 -10.22 5.37 -21.48
C THR A 101 -10.37 6.17 -22.75
N SER A 102 -11.51 6.06 -23.46
CA SER A 102 -11.81 6.79 -24.69
C SER A 102 -12.54 8.11 -24.49
N LEU A 103 -12.96 8.44 -23.25
CA LEU A 103 -13.74 9.64 -22.95
C LEU A 103 -12.91 10.91 -23.21
N LYS A 104 -13.42 11.79 -24.07
CA LYS A 104 -12.76 13.05 -24.49
C LYS A 104 -13.59 14.26 -24.06
N ASN A 105 -12.97 15.42 -24.03
CA ASN A 105 -13.64 16.73 -23.94
C ASN A 105 -14.70 16.82 -22.82
N LEU A 106 -14.34 16.36 -21.61
CA LEU A 106 -15.22 16.44 -20.45
C LEU A 106 -15.50 17.90 -20.10
N THR A 107 -16.80 18.26 -20.10
CA THR A 107 -17.28 19.52 -19.53
C THR A 107 -18.05 19.23 -18.26
N LEU A 108 -17.58 19.77 -17.14
CA LEU A 108 -18.29 19.70 -15.88
C LEU A 108 -19.40 20.76 -15.90
N PRO A 109 -20.67 20.38 -15.60
CA PRO A 109 -21.77 21.34 -15.63
C PRO A 109 -21.71 22.30 -14.43
N GLU A 110 -22.22 23.52 -14.61
CA GLU A 110 -22.24 24.60 -13.60
C GLU A 110 -23.02 24.24 -12.33
N GLY A 111 -23.86 23.20 -12.36
CA GLY A 111 -24.58 22.69 -11.20
C GLY A 111 -23.80 21.78 -10.28
N VAL A 112 -22.64 21.25 -10.72
CA VAL A 112 -21.88 20.25 -9.94
C VAL A 112 -21.24 20.89 -8.71
N VAL A 113 -21.53 20.30 -7.56
CA VAL A 113 -21.01 20.70 -6.24
C VAL A 113 -19.99 19.69 -5.70
N ASP A 114 -20.21 18.40 -5.97
CA ASP A 114 -19.53 17.29 -5.31
C ASP A 114 -19.07 16.26 -6.35
N ILE A 115 -17.73 16.03 -6.43
CA ILE A 115 -17.10 15.02 -7.28
C ILE A 115 -16.34 14.07 -6.38
N ARG A 116 -16.76 12.79 -6.35
CA ARG A 116 -16.25 11.81 -5.39
C ARG A 116 -14.99 11.08 -5.86
N ASP A 117 -14.42 10.29 -4.95
CA ASP A 117 -13.17 9.55 -5.15
C ASP A 117 -13.19 8.72 -6.43
N TRP A 118 -12.07 8.77 -7.18
CA TRP A 118 -11.85 8.03 -8.42
C TRP A 118 -12.89 8.29 -9.52
N ALA A 119 -13.68 9.36 -9.45
CA ALA A 119 -14.78 9.59 -10.38
C ALA A 119 -14.35 9.55 -11.86
N PHE A 120 -13.16 10.05 -12.19
CA PHE A 120 -12.56 10.07 -13.55
C PHE A 120 -11.18 9.38 -13.58
N TYR A 121 -10.88 8.51 -12.61
CA TYR A 121 -9.61 7.78 -12.60
C TYR A 121 -9.40 6.98 -13.87
N GLY A 122 -8.24 7.11 -14.50
CA GLY A 122 -7.88 6.33 -15.70
C GLY A 122 -8.62 6.76 -16.97
N CYS A 123 -9.28 7.92 -16.99
CA CYS A 123 -9.84 8.51 -18.21
C CYS A 123 -8.73 9.09 -19.08
N ASN A 124 -7.96 8.22 -19.73
CA ASN A 124 -6.71 8.56 -20.39
C ASN A 124 -6.84 9.61 -21.51
N SER A 125 -8.01 9.71 -22.15
CA SER A 125 -8.25 10.61 -23.27
C SER A 125 -8.84 11.97 -22.86
N ILE A 126 -9.22 12.16 -21.58
CA ILE A 126 -9.70 13.46 -21.11
C ILE A 126 -8.58 14.49 -21.19
N GLY A 127 -8.85 15.61 -21.85
CA GLY A 127 -7.90 16.72 -21.96
C GLY A 127 -8.06 17.53 -23.24
N PRO A 128 -7.17 18.51 -23.48
CA PRO A 128 -5.96 18.81 -22.69
C PRO A 128 -6.23 19.55 -21.37
N SER A 129 -7.42 20.15 -21.20
CA SER A 129 -7.77 20.90 -19.99
C SER A 129 -9.13 20.48 -19.42
N ILE A 130 -9.30 20.66 -18.10
CA ILE A 130 -10.59 20.54 -17.42
C ILE A 130 -10.84 21.84 -16.69
N THR A 131 -12.06 22.41 -16.88
CA THR A 131 -12.51 23.55 -16.11
C THR A 131 -13.29 23.08 -14.88
N ILE A 132 -12.87 23.54 -13.70
CA ILE A 132 -13.57 23.33 -12.43
C ILE A 132 -14.54 24.50 -12.21
N PRO A 133 -15.87 24.27 -12.21
CA PRO A 133 -16.89 25.32 -12.06
C PRO A 133 -16.82 26.02 -10.70
N ALA A 134 -17.42 27.21 -10.66
CA ALA A 134 -17.56 28.00 -9.41
C ALA A 134 -18.32 27.27 -8.30
N SER A 135 -19.24 26.39 -8.68
CA SER A 135 -20.10 25.61 -7.76
C SER A 135 -19.39 24.48 -7.03
N VAL A 136 -18.26 23.96 -7.57
CA VAL A 136 -17.56 22.80 -6.99
C VAL A 136 -16.93 23.16 -5.66
N THR A 137 -17.36 22.44 -4.61
CA THR A 137 -16.86 22.60 -3.24
C THR A 137 -16.04 21.40 -2.76
N TYR A 138 -16.20 20.25 -3.41
CA TYR A 138 -15.51 19.03 -3.05
C TYR A 138 -15.02 18.23 -4.28
N ILE A 139 -13.76 17.83 -4.25
CA ILE A 139 -13.14 16.89 -5.20
C ILE A 139 -12.44 15.82 -4.37
N GLY A 140 -12.87 14.57 -4.55
CA GLY A 140 -12.37 13.41 -3.83
C GLY A 140 -10.97 12.98 -4.25
N ASN A 141 -10.44 11.98 -3.54
CA ASN A 141 -9.12 11.45 -3.78
C ASN A 141 -9.00 10.76 -5.14
N ALA A 142 -7.86 10.93 -5.81
CA ALA A 142 -7.55 10.31 -7.11
C ALA A 142 -8.59 10.57 -8.21
N THR A 143 -9.42 11.61 -8.07
CA THR A 143 -10.52 11.89 -9.01
C THR A 143 -10.03 11.96 -10.45
N PHE A 144 -8.90 12.61 -10.72
CA PHE A 144 -8.31 12.79 -12.04
C PHE A 144 -6.95 12.09 -12.19
N ALA A 145 -6.61 11.15 -11.30
CA ALA A 145 -5.39 10.38 -11.43
C ALA A 145 -5.44 9.49 -12.68
N GLU A 146 -4.29 9.22 -13.29
CA GLU A 146 -4.16 8.44 -14.54
C GLU A 146 -4.88 9.05 -15.78
N CYS A 147 -5.25 10.34 -15.77
CA CYS A 147 -5.74 11.04 -16.95
C CYS A 147 -4.55 11.47 -17.83
N GLY A 148 -4.12 10.57 -18.73
CA GLY A 148 -2.87 10.72 -19.50
C GLY A 148 -2.81 11.92 -20.44
N SER A 149 -3.93 12.37 -20.99
CA SER A 149 -4.03 13.53 -21.89
C SER A 149 -4.27 14.86 -21.17
N LEU A 150 -4.55 14.84 -19.86
CA LEU A 150 -4.82 16.05 -19.09
C LEU A 150 -3.52 16.81 -18.82
N LYS A 151 -3.41 18.04 -19.32
CA LYS A 151 -2.22 18.89 -19.20
C LYS A 151 -2.37 19.99 -18.17
N GLU A 152 -3.61 20.45 -17.94
CA GLU A 152 -3.88 21.51 -16.99
C GLU A 152 -5.30 21.48 -16.44
N PHE A 153 -5.48 22.10 -15.30
CA PHE A 153 -6.78 22.50 -14.76
C PHE A 153 -6.96 24.00 -14.95
N VAL A 154 -8.19 24.41 -15.27
CA VAL A 154 -8.66 25.78 -15.21
C VAL A 154 -9.69 25.84 -14.08
N VAL A 155 -9.59 26.78 -13.18
CA VAL A 155 -10.58 26.98 -12.10
C VAL A 155 -11.31 28.28 -12.35
N ASP A 156 -12.65 28.25 -12.33
CA ASP A 156 -13.48 29.46 -12.43
C ASP A 156 -13.07 30.47 -11.36
N SER A 157 -12.90 31.74 -11.74
CA SER A 157 -12.44 32.82 -10.85
C SER A 157 -13.34 33.05 -9.64
N LYS A 158 -14.61 32.63 -9.71
CA LYS A 158 -15.61 32.71 -8.62
C LYS A 158 -15.55 31.50 -7.67
N ASN A 159 -14.78 30.46 -8.00
CA ASN A 159 -14.63 29.32 -7.10
C ASN A 159 -13.87 29.75 -5.82
N LYS A 160 -14.47 29.49 -4.66
CA LYS A 160 -13.92 29.92 -3.37
C LYS A 160 -13.00 28.89 -2.71
N PHE A 161 -12.97 27.68 -3.22
CA PHE A 161 -12.33 26.53 -2.59
C PHE A 161 -11.07 26.10 -3.33
N PHE A 162 -11.16 25.95 -4.65
CA PHE A 162 -10.07 25.50 -5.49
C PHE A 162 -9.39 26.65 -6.21
N LYS A 163 -8.12 26.44 -6.52
CA LYS A 163 -7.28 27.36 -7.33
C LYS A 163 -6.39 26.54 -8.23
N THR A 164 -5.91 27.16 -9.29
CA THR A 164 -4.81 26.61 -10.08
C THR A 164 -3.54 27.40 -9.86
N GLN A 165 -2.44 26.68 -9.83
CA GLN A 165 -1.12 27.23 -9.81
C GLN A 165 -0.29 26.51 -10.89
N ASP A 166 0.09 27.23 -11.94
CA ASP A 166 0.71 26.66 -13.14
C ASP A 166 -0.10 25.45 -13.71
N GLY A 167 -1.43 25.59 -13.78
CA GLY A 167 -2.32 24.55 -14.28
C GLY A 167 -2.50 23.33 -13.36
N ILE A 168 -1.93 23.37 -12.15
CA ILE A 168 -2.03 22.31 -11.15
C ILE A 168 -3.17 22.64 -10.20
N LEU A 169 -4.01 21.65 -9.88
CA LEU A 169 -5.16 21.85 -8.99
C LEU A 169 -4.72 21.87 -7.55
N CYS A 170 -5.10 22.94 -6.85
CA CYS A 170 -4.82 23.14 -5.42
C CYS A 170 -6.12 23.43 -4.64
N PHE A 171 -6.13 23.00 -3.38
CA PHE A 171 -7.15 23.34 -2.38
C PHE A 171 -6.45 23.87 -1.14
N ALA A 172 -6.81 25.07 -0.70
CA ALA A 172 -6.08 25.77 0.36
C ALA A 172 -4.56 25.76 0.08
N ASN A 173 -3.75 25.21 0.99
CA ASN A 173 -2.30 25.13 0.88
C ASN A 173 -1.82 23.70 0.47
N SER A 174 -2.68 22.92 -0.18
CA SER A 174 -2.37 21.56 -0.60
C SER A 174 -2.44 21.41 -2.12
N VAL A 175 -1.49 20.66 -2.70
CA VAL A 175 -1.61 20.16 -4.08
C VAL A 175 -2.63 19.02 -4.08
N VAL A 176 -3.71 19.16 -4.85
CA VAL A 176 -4.77 18.13 -4.99
C VAL A 176 -4.47 17.19 -6.14
N CYS A 177 -4.07 17.73 -7.31
CA CYS A 177 -3.78 16.92 -8.48
C CYS A 177 -2.79 17.61 -9.42
N TYR A 178 -1.68 16.95 -9.69
CA TYR A 178 -0.77 17.27 -10.79
C TYR A 178 -1.28 16.57 -12.05
N PRO A 179 -1.56 17.29 -13.15
CA PRO A 179 -2.08 16.69 -14.38
C PRO A 179 -1.04 15.76 -15.00
N LYS A 180 -1.36 14.48 -15.18
CA LYS A 180 -0.40 13.47 -15.66
C LYS A 180 0.18 13.81 -17.05
N GLY A 181 -0.61 14.42 -17.94
CA GLY A 181 -0.22 14.84 -19.28
C GLY A 181 0.45 16.21 -19.36
N LYS A 182 0.70 16.91 -18.24
CA LYS A 182 1.27 18.25 -18.21
C LYS A 182 2.64 18.33 -18.89
N GLY A 183 3.39 17.25 -18.87
CA GLY A 183 4.77 17.25 -19.37
C GLY A 183 5.72 17.96 -18.41
N GLY A 184 6.99 18.12 -18.84
CA GLY A 184 8.06 18.60 -18.00
C GLY A 184 8.64 17.49 -17.11
N THR A 185 9.89 17.69 -16.68
CA THR A 185 10.63 16.70 -15.89
C THR A 185 10.88 17.16 -14.45
N SER A 186 10.60 18.43 -14.16
CA SER A 186 10.85 19.04 -12.85
C SER A 186 9.65 19.85 -12.40
N TYR A 187 9.31 19.76 -11.14
CA TYR A 187 8.29 20.59 -10.50
C TYR A 187 8.87 21.32 -9.30
N GLN A 188 8.64 22.65 -9.26
CA GLN A 188 8.96 23.48 -8.10
C GLN A 188 7.68 23.66 -7.29
N VAL A 189 7.64 23.13 -6.06
CA VAL A 189 6.49 23.32 -5.15
C VAL A 189 6.44 24.80 -4.75
N PRO A 190 5.31 25.49 -4.94
CA PRO A 190 5.15 26.89 -4.58
C PRO A 190 5.22 27.13 -3.08
N SER A 191 5.73 28.32 -2.67
CA SER A 191 6.01 28.62 -1.25
C SER A 191 4.79 28.67 -0.33
N ASN A 192 3.59 28.83 -0.87
CA ASN A 192 2.33 28.78 -0.13
C ASN A 192 1.80 27.37 0.11
N ILE A 193 2.40 26.35 -0.51
CA ILE A 193 1.98 24.95 -0.35
C ILE A 193 2.67 24.34 0.86
N THR A 194 1.90 23.79 1.78
CA THR A 194 2.39 23.12 2.99
C THR A 194 2.19 21.60 2.98
N SER A 195 1.35 21.09 2.06
CA SER A 195 1.14 19.65 1.92
C SER A 195 1.02 19.22 0.47
N ILE A 196 1.45 17.97 0.22
CA ILE A 196 1.18 17.27 -1.03
C ILE A 196 0.04 16.29 -0.75
N GLY A 197 -1.09 16.49 -1.39
CA GLY A 197 -2.31 15.76 -1.11
C GLY A 197 -2.30 14.28 -1.53
N VAL A 198 -3.32 13.57 -1.10
CA VAL A 198 -3.51 12.15 -1.36
C VAL A 198 -3.64 11.91 -2.88
N TYR A 199 -2.82 11.01 -3.45
CA TYR A 199 -2.70 10.72 -4.89
C TYR A 199 -2.29 11.90 -5.77
N ALA A 200 -1.79 13.01 -5.24
CA ALA A 200 -1.56 14.25 -5.98
C ALA A 200 -0.68 14.08 -7.23
N PHE A 201 0.35 13.24 -7.20
CA PHE A 201 1.26 12.93 -8.31
C PHE A 201 1.20 11.45 -8.73
N TYR A 202 0.15 10.73 -8.38
CA TYR A 202 0.05 9.30 -8.66
C TYR A 202 0.33 8.99 -10.14
N GLY A 203 1.29 8.10 -10.41
CA GLY A 203 1.63 7.66 -11.76
C GLY A 203 2.25 8.72 -12.68
N CYS A 204 2.70 9.87 -12.15
CA CYS A 204 3.33 10.94 -12.94
C CYS A 204 4.77 10.57 -13.34
N ASN A 205 4.91 9.68 -14.34
CA ASN A 205 6.19 9.11 -14.74
C ASN A 205 7.14 10.09 -15.44
N SER A 206 6.65 11.21 -15.96
CA SER A 206 7.47 12.24 -16.59
C SER A 206 8.31 13.04 -15.58
N ILE A 207 7.84 13.14 -14.33
CA ILE A 207 8.53 13.89 -13.27
C ILE A 207 9.76 13.12 -12.81
N THR A 208 10.94 13.74 -12.97
CA THR A 208 12.23 13.20 -12.53
C THR A 208 12.74 13.86 -11.25
N SER A 209 12.24 15.06 -10.94
CA SER A 209 12.60 15.79 -9.71
C SER A 209 11.45 16.65 -9.21
N VAL A 210 11.32 16.74 -7.91
CA VAL A 210 10.44 17.69 -7.21
C VAL A 210 11.29 18.50 -6.24
N LYS A 211 11.20 19.84 -6.35
CA LYS A 211 11.87 20.75 -5.44
C LYS A 211 10.88 21.23 -4.40
N PHE A 212 11.03 20.75 -3.19
CA PHE A 212 10.29 21.21 -2.02
C PHE A 212 10.94 22.45 -1.41
N HIS A 213 10.20 23.16 -0.58
CA HIS A 213 10.71 24.25 0.25
C HIS A 213 10.33 24.00 1.72
N GLU A 214 10.90 24.79 2.64
CA GLU A 214 10.83 24.58 4.08
C GLU A 214 9.42 24.78 4.70
N ASN A 215 8.38 25.08 3.93
CA ASN A 215 7.01 25.12 4.45
C ASN A 215 6.26 23.81 4.24
N VAL A 216 6.81 22.87 3.44
CA VAL A 216 6.17 21.57 3.22
C VAL A 216 6.39 20.70 4.44
N SER A 217 5.31 20.39 5.15
CA SER A 217 5.32 19.58 6.37
C SER A 217 4.73 18.18 6.19
N GLU A 218 3.92 17.99 5.14
CA GLU A 218 3.19 16.75 4.91
C GLU A 218 3.28 16.27 3.47
N ILE A 219 3.58 14.97 3.31
CA ILE A 219 3.43 14.22 2.06
C ILE A 219 2.42 13.12 2.33
N SER A 220 1.20 13.30 1.85
CA SER A 220 0.07 12.43 2.17
C SER A 220 0.17 11.06 1.50
N SER A 221 -0.74 10.15 1.85
CA SER A 221 -0.75 8.77 1.37
C SER A 221 -0.87 8.70 -0.16
N TRP A 222 -0.10 7.80 -0.78
CA TRP A 222 -0.04 7.56 -2.25
C TRP A 222 0.35 8.80 -3.08
N ALA A 223 0.84 9.89 -2.45
CA ALA A 223 1.09 11.17 -3.13
C ALA A 223 1.95 11.03 -4.40
N PHE A 224 3.02 10.25 -4.36
CA PHE A 224 3.93 9.97 -5.48
C PHE A 224 3.96 8.48 -5.87
N GLN A 225 2.96 7.68 -5.48
CA GLN A 225 2.97 6.27 -5.81
C GLN A 225 3.11 6.06 -7.33
N ASN A 226 3.98 5.12 -7.73
CA ASN A 226 4.28 4.80 -9.12
C ASN A 226 4.87 5.95 -9.95
N CYS A 227 5.46 6.98 -9.34
CA CYS A 227 6.25 7.99 -10.05
C CYS A 227 7.60 7.41 -10.49
N LYS A 228 7.60 6.54 -11.49
CA LYS A 228 8.79 5.79 -11.92
C LYS A 228 9.91 6.69 -12.46
N GLY A 229 9.59 7.90 -12.91
CA GLY A 229 10.58 8.88 -13.37
C GLY A 229 11.39 9.53 -12.26
N LEU A 230 10.84 9.60 -11.04
CA LEU A 230 11.42 10.33 -9.91
C LEU A 230 12.74 9.68 -9.47
N LYS A 231 13.84 10.46 -9.50
CA LYS A 231 15.19 9.97 -9.25
C LYS A 231 15.73 10.44 -7.90
N ASN A 232 15.97 11.73 -7.77
CA ASN A 232 16.55 12.29 -6.57
C ASN A 232 15.44 12.87 -5.68
N LEU A 233 15.23 12.29 -4.53
CA LEU A 233 14.28 12.75 -3.54
C LEU A 233 15.03 13.52 -2.44
N VAL A 234 14.83 14.83 -2.40
CA VAL A 234 15.35 15.70 -1.33
C VAL A 234 14.15 16.21 -0.55
N LEU A 235 14.03 15.76 0.68
CA LEU A 235 12.98 16.18 1.61
C LEU A 235 13.50 17.31 2.49
N PRO A 236 12.75 18.42 2.67
CA PRO A 236 13.13 19.48 3.60
C PRO A 236 12.96 19.03 5.06
N ASP A 237 13.70 19.67 5.97
CA ASP A 237 13.64 19.34 7.40
C ASP A 237 12.26 19.58 8.03
N SER A 238 11.45 20.45 7.42
CA SER A 238 10.07 20.73 7.83
C SER A 238 9.10 19.54 7.69
N VAL A 239 9.45 18.51 6.90
CA VAL A 239 8.58 17.34 6.72
C VAL A 239 8.52 16.53 8.01
N THR A 240 7.33 16.45 8.59
CA THR A 240 7.04 15.68 9.81
C THR A 240 6.27 14.42 9.55
N TYR A 241 5.56 14.34 8.42
CA TYR A 241 4.69 13.22 8.05
C TYR A 241 4.89 12.77 6.61
N ILE A 242 5.08 11.46 6.43
CA ILE A 242 5.03 10.78 5.13
C ILE A 242 3.95 9.69 5.23
N GLY A 243 2.92 9.76 4.37
CA GLY A 243 1.76 8.88 4.39
C GLY A 243 2.02 7.47 3.84
N TRP A 244 0.97 6.64 3.88
CA TRP A 244 1.00 5.27 3.40
C TRP A 244 1.32 5.21 1.91
N PHE A 245 2.28 4.36 1.52
CA PHE A 245 2.68 4.15 0.12
C PHE A 245 3.05 5.45 -0.63
N ALA A 246 3.45 6.52 0.07
CA ALA A 246 3.65 7.84 -0.51
C ALA A 246 4.62 7.83 -1.70
N PHE A 247 5.68 7.03 -1.65
CA PHE A 247 6.67 6.85 -2.72
C PHE A 247 6.74 5.41 -3.24
N ALA A 248 5.75 4.56 -2.93
CA ALA A 248 5.79 3.17 -3.33
C ALA A 248 5.83 3.03 -4.86
N GLY A 249 6.68 2.12 -5.37
CA GLY A 249 6.85 1.90 -6.81
C GLY A 249 7.61 3.00 -7.54
N CYS A 250 8.22 3.97 -6.84
CA CYS A 250 9.15 4.93 -7.42
C CYS A 250 10.49 4.27 -7.71
N SER A 251 10.53 3.43 -8.74
CA SER A 251 11.63 2.49 -9.02
C SER A 251 13.00 3.14 -9.25
N ASN A 252 13.05 4.44 -9.57
CA ASN A 252 14.29 5.17 -9.84
C ASN A 252 14.75 6.08 -8.68
N ILE A 253 14.00 6.18 -7.58
CA ILE A 253 14.48 6.90 -6.39
C ILE A 253 15.72 6.19 -5.85
N GLY A 254 16.82 6.92 -5.72
CA GLY A 254 18.07 6.40 -5.14
C GLY A 254 19.33 7.11 -5.64
N PRO A 255 20.50 6.63 -5.25
CA PRO A 255 20.75 5.43 -4.43
C PRO A 255 20.39 5.58 -2.96
N SER A 256 20.29 6.82 -2.45
CA SER A 256 19.98 7.10 -1.04
C SER A 256 18.80 8.05 -0.89
N VAL A 257 18.12 7.97 0.24
CA VAL A 257 17.11 8.95 0.69
C VAL A 257 17.49 9.43 2.09
N THR A 258 17.60 10.75 2.24
CA THR A 258 17.83 11.35 3.56
C THR A 258 16.51 11.54 4.27
N ILE A 259 16.39 10.97 5.46
CA ILE A 259 15.25 11.13 6.37
C ILE A 259 15.44 12.44 7.14
N PRO A 260 14.50 13.40 7.06
CA PRO A 260 14.64 14.74 7.65
C PRO A 260 14.74 14.75 9.18
N ALA A 261 15.22 15.88 9.71
CA ALA A 261 15.44 16.07 11.15
C ALA A 261 14.16 15.92 11.99
N TYR A 262 13.02 16.36 11.46
CA TYR A 262 11.77 16.41 12.20
C TYR A 262 10.72 15.38 11.74
N LEU A 263 11.08 14.47 10.82
CA LEU A 263 10.18 13.39 10.43
C LEU A 263 9.97 12.44 11.62
N ASP A 264 8.74 12.40 12.13
CA ASP A 264 8.35 11.57 13.29
C ASP A 264 7.41 10.42 12.91
N LEU A 265 6.69 10.57 11.80
CA LEU A 265 5.74 9.55 11.37
C LEU A 265 5.92 9.19 9.88
N ILE A 266 6.17 7.91 9.64
CA ILE A 266 6.22 7.33 8.31
C ILE A 266 5.18 6.20 8.18
N GLY A 267 4.39 6.27 7.11
CA GLY A 267 3.32 5.33 6.85
C GLY A 267 3.82 3.98 6.31
N ARG A 268 2.97 2.96 6.43
CA ARG A 268 3.23 1.62 5.92
C ARG A 268 3.57 1.65 4.43
N GLY A 269 4.60 0.90 4.05
CA GLY A 269 5.01 0.77 2.65
C GLY A 269 5.42 2.08 1.97
N ALA A 270 5.75 3.15 2.72
CA ALA A 270 6.03 4.47 2.14
C ALA A 270 7.09 4.45 1.04
N PHE A 271 8.09 3.60 1.14
CA PHE A 271 9.15 3.38 0.14
C PHE A 271 9.16 1.93 -0.41
N ALA A 272 8.06 1.20 -0.34
CA ALA A 272 7.97 -0.14 -0.90
C ALA A 272 8.25 -0.13 -2.42
N ASP A 273 8.94 -1.15 -2.92
CA ASP A 273 9.23 -1.30 -4.36
C ASP A 273 10.04 -0.13 -5.00
N CYS A 274 10.89 0.57 -4.22
CA CYS A 274 11.85 1.56 -4.72
C CYS A 274 13.13 0.86 -5.19
N GLY A 275 13.16 0.40 -6.46
CA GLY A 275 14.19 -0.50 -6.97
C GLY A 275 15.62 0.04 -6.98
N ALA A 276 15.82 1.34 -7.11
CA ALA A 276 17.16 1.97 -7.11
C ALA A 276 17.63 2.40 -5.69
N LEU A 277 16.75 2.34 -4.68
CA LEU A 277 17.07 2.75 -3.32
C LEU A 277 17.94 1.70 -2.63
N LYS A 278 19.16 2.08 -2.25
CA LYS A 278 20.15 1.19 -1.61
C LYS A 278 20.31 1.45 -0.11
N GLU A 279 20.01 2.67 0.34
CA GLU A 279 20.15 3.03 1.75
C GLU A 279 19.29 4.22 2.15
N PHE A 280 18.95 4.28 3.43
CA PHE A 280 18.44 5.46 4.10
C PHE A 280 19.56 6.12 4.91
N ILE A 281 19.69 7.43 4.78
CA ILE A 281 20.57 8.26 5.60
C ILE A 281 19.66 9.04 6.55
N VAL A 282 19.81 8.87 7.86
CA VAL A 282 18.97 9.58 8.82
C VAL A 282 19.69 10.82 9.33
N HIS A 283 19.01 11.98 9.28
CA HIS A 283 19.58 13.24 9.76
C HIS A 283 19.98 13.12 11.25
N PRO A 284 21.17 13.57 11.69
CA PRO A 284 21.66 13.36 13.06
C PRO A 284 20.76 13.93 14.17
N LYS A 285 19.93 14.93 13.86
CA LYS A 285 18.94 15.51 14.78
C LYS A 285 17.64 14.74 14.85
N ASN A 286 17.42 13.74 13.99
CA ASN A 286 16.20 12.92 14.07
C ASN A 286 16.24 12.09 15.36
N ARG A 287 15.18 12.22 16.17
CA ARG A 287 15.10 11.60 17.51
C ARG A 287 14.40 10.24 17.50
N TRP A 288 13.63 9.96 16.45
CA TRP A 288 12.74 8.81 16.38
C TRP A 288 13.30 7.66 15.54
N MET A 289 14.09 7.99 14.53
CA MET A 289 14.57 7.02 13.56
C MET A 289 16.08 6.92 13.53
N TYR A 290 16.61 5.80 13.07
CA TYR A 290 18.03 5.62 12.73
C TYR A 290 18.14 4.68 11.53
N SER A 291 19.32 4.68 10.92
CA SER A 291 19.68 3.73 9.87
C SER A 291 20.50 2.60 10.45
N ASP A 292 20.09 1.36 10.18
CA ASP A 292 20.84 0.15 10.50
C ASP A 292 21.25 -0.54 9.20
N ASP A 293 22.52 -0.54 8.90
CA ASP A 293 23.06 -1.08 7.64
C ASP A 293 22.26 -0.60 6.41
N GLY A 294 21.89 0.69 6.39
CA GLY A 294 21.11 1.32 5.33
C GLY A 294 19.58 1.09 5.42
N ALA A 295 19.09 0.21 6.27
CA ALA A 295 17.67 0.02 6.51
C ALA A 295 17.12 1.05 7.49
N LEU A 296 15.84 1.41 7.36
CA LEU A 296 15.19 2.40 8.22
C LEU A 296 14.50 1.75 9.42
N VAL A 297 14.76 2.28 10.61
CA VAL A 297 14.29 1.76 11.87
C VAL A 297 13.66 2.85 12.74
N ASP A 298 12.52 2.55 13.37
CA ASP A 298 11.89 3.37 14.41
C ASP A 298 12.37 2.91 15.81
N LYS A 299 13.15 3.77 16.44
CA LYS A 299 13.72 3.51 17.77
C LYS A 299 12.66 3.51 18.86
N GLY A 300 11.72 4.47 18.81
CA GLY A 300 10.73 4.68 19.88
C GLY A 300 9.73 3.54 19.99
N LEU A 301 9.24 3.07 18.85
CA LEU A 301 8.26 1.99 18.75
C LEU A 301 8.91 0.62 18.50
N LYS A 302 10.25 0.54 18.49
CA LYS A 302 11.02 -0.70 18.28
C LYS A 302 10.58 -1.43 16.99
N ARG A 303 10.43 -0.69 15.90
CA ARG A 303 9.94 -1.24 14.62
C ARG A 303 10.99 -1.17 13.54
N PHE A 304 11.13 -2.24 12.78
CA PHE A 304 11.84 -2.25 11.52
C PHE A 304 10.91 -1.72 10.42
N LEU A 305 11.21 -0.54 9.86
CA LEU A 305 10.28 0.19 8.99
C LEU A 305 10.42 -0.15 7.52
N CYS A 306 11.65 -0.19 7.00
CA CYS A 306 11.86 -0.42 5.57
C CYS A 306 13.28 -0.91 5.27
N TYR A 307 13.35 -2.01 4.53
CA TYR A 307 14.56 -2.48 3.85
C TYR A 307 14.62 -1.87 2.45
N PRO A 308 15.74 -1.24 2.05
CA PRO A 308 15.85 -0.62 0.74
C PRO A 308 16.00 -1.71 -0.34
N LYS A 309 15.03 -1.78 -1.27
CA LYS A 309 14.94 -2.84 -2.29
C LYS A 309 16.18 -2.94 -3.18
N GLY A 310 16.83 -1.84 -3.48
CA GLY A 310 18.03 -1.77 -4.33
C GLY A 310 19.35 -2.12 -3.61
N LYS A 311 19.29 -2.47 -2.33
CA LYS A 311 20.47 -2.89 -1.56
C LYS A 311 21.01 -4.20 -2.12
N THR A 312 22.32 -4.28 -2.25
CA THR A 312 23.02 -5.49 -2.71
C THR A 312 23.23 -6.47 -1.55
N GLY A 313 23.16 -7.76 -1.84
CA GLY A 313 23.28 -8.84 -0.88
C GLY A 313 22.09 -9.78 -0.96
N THR A 314 22.35 -11.06 -0.68
CA THR A 314 21.32 -12.12 -0.79
C THR A 314 20.79 -12.57 0.58
N SER A 315 21.47 -12.20 1.66
CA SER A 315 21.06 -12.52 3.03
C SER A 315 20.99 -11.25 3.87
N TYR A 316 20.08 -11.23 4.82
CA TYR A 316 19.97 -10.13 5.79
C TYR A 316 19.54 -10.65 7.16
N ARG A 317 20.25 -10.22 8.19
CA ARG A 317 19.87 -10.44 9.59
C ARG A 317 19.33 -9.13 10.15
N LEU A 318 18.10 -9.16 10.66
CA LEU A 318 17.48 -7.98 11.27
C LEU A 318 18.23 -7.59 12.55
N PRO A 319 18.27 -6.29 12.92
CA PRO A 319 18.90 -5.84 14.15
C PRO A 319 18.19 -6.37 15.38
N ASN A 320 18.97 -6.66 16.43
CA ASN A 320 18.44 -7.06 17.72
C ASN A 320 17.73 -5.90 18.44
N GLY A 321 16.87 -6.23 19.42
CA GLY A 321 16.22 -5.26 20.30
C GLY A 321 14.95 -4.63 19.73
N LEU A 322 14.60 -4.90 18.47
CA LEU A 322 13.32 -4.53 17.88
C LEU A 322 12.26 -5.61 18.18
N GLU A 323 10.99 -5.21 18.12
CA GLU A 323 9.87 -6.10 18.45
C GLU A 323 8.94 -6.38 17.27
N THR A 324 9.00 -5.56 16.23
CA THR A 324 8.03 -5.64 15.12
C THR A 324 8.68 -5.38 13.76
N ILE A 325 8.35 -6.20 12.77
CA ILE A 325 8.57 -5.89 11.37
C ILE A 325 7.32 -5.18 10.86
N PHE A 326 7.51 -3.95 10.37
CA PHE A 326 6.41 -3.08 9.94
C PHE A 326 5.77 -3.57 8.64
N GLU A 327 4.56 -3.08 8.35
CA GLU A 327 3.82 -3.46 7.17
C GLU A 327 4.61 -3.11 5.90
N TYR A 328 4.74 -4.07 4.99
CA TYR A 328 5.43 -3.96 3.69
C TYR A 328 6.92 -3.60 3.78
N ALA A 329 7.56 -3.81 4.93
CA ALA A 329 8.95 -3.42 5.19
C ALA A 329 9.97 -4.01 4.20
N PHE A 330 9.74 -5.22 3.69
CA PHE A 330 10.56 -5.92 2.68
C PHE A 330 9.79 -6.18 1.38
N SER A 331 8.65 -5.53 1.16
CA SER A 331 7.82 -5.84 -0.01
C SER A 331 8.60 -5.79 -1.32
N LYS A 332 8.51 -6.89 -2.09
CA LYS A 332 9.19 -7.08 -3.38
C LYS A 332 10.72 -6.98 -3.34
N CYS A 333 11.35 -7.31 -2.22
CA CYS A 333 12.81 -7.42 -2.13
C CYS A 333 13.30 -8.73 -2.75
N ASP A 334 13.21 -8.83 -4.06
CA ASP A 334 13.44 -10.07 -4.83
C ASP A 334 14.90 -10.56 -4.79
N GLY A 335 15.84 -9.69 -4.45
CA GLY A 335 17.26 -10.01 -4.30
C GLY A 335 17.59 -10.81 -3.04
N LEU A 336 16.73 -10.78 -2.01
CA LEU A 336 16.93 -11.52 -0.78
C LEU A 336 16.58 -13.00 -0.98
N THR A 337 17.49 -13.89 -0.62
CA THR A 337 17.29 -15.35 -0.61
C THR A 337 17.18 -15.90 0.80
N GLU A 338 17.71 -15.17 1.78
CA GLU A 338 17.73 -15.58 3.17
C GLU A 338 17.45 -14.40 4.11
N ILE A 339 16.66 -14.64 5.15
CA ILE A 339 16.36 -13.69 6.19
C ILE A 339 16.44 -14.35 7.58
N VAL A 340 17.08 -13.66 8.53
CA VAL A 340 17.13 -14.08 9.93
C VAL A 340 16.46 -13.02 10.79
N ILE A 341 15.41 -13.43 11.50
CA ILE A 341 14.62 -12.59 12.41
C ILE A 341 14.99 -12.96 13.83
N PRO A 342 15.63 -12.06 14.62
CA PRO A 342 16.09 -12.33 15.97
C PRO A 342 14.98 -12.67 16.98
N ASN A 343 15.37 -13.22 18.12
CA ASN A 343 14.46 -13.63 19.19
C ASN A 343 13.66 -12.48 19.82
N SER A 344 14.14 -11.24 19.72
CA SER A 344 13.43 -10.05 20.24
C SER A 344 12.12 -9.73 19.51
N TYR A 345 11.95 -10.22 18.26
CA TYR A 345 10.76 -9.91 17.47
C TYR A 345 9.55 -10.72 17.90
N LYS A 346 8.43 -10.03 18.05
CA LYS A 346 7.14 -10.57 18.49
C LYS A 346 6.11 -10.62 17.36
N LYS A 347 6.28 -9.74 16.35
CA LYS A 347 5.28 -9.58 15.27
C LYS A 347 5.95 -9.35 13.92
N ILE A 348 5.41 -10.03 12.92
CA ILE A 348 5.59 -9.73 11.49
C ILE A 348 4.25 -9.19 11.01
N ASN A 349 4.19 -7.93 10.62
CA ASN A 349 2.93 -7.29 10.23
C ASN A 349 2.51 -7.62 8.78
N GLU A 350 1.36 -7.06 8.37
CA GLU A 350 0.74 -7.28 7.05
C GLU A 350 1.73 -7.04 5.91
N GLY A 351 1.82 -8.00 4.98
CA GLY A 351 2.61 -7.88 3.75
C GLY A 351 4.11 -7.64 3.94
N ALA A 352 4.66 -7.87 5.16
CA ALA A 352 6.04 -7.49 5.47
C ALA A 352 7.08 -7.99 4.45
N PHE A 353 6.91 -9.20 3.93
CA PHE A 353 7.73 -9.81 2.87
C PHE A 353 6.94 -10.11 1.60
N GLU A 354 5.80 -9.45 1.39
CA GLU A 354 4.96 -9.72 0.22
C GLU A 354 5.72 -9.54 -1.08
N GLY A 355 5.70 -10.58 -1.94
CA GLY A 355 6.33 -10.56 -3.25
C GLY A 355 7.85 -10.68 -3.23
N CYS A 356 8.46 -11.17 -2.15
CA CYS A 356 9.88 -11.52 -2.13
C CYS A 356 10.09 -12.86 -2.85
N ASP A 357 9.99 -12.86 -4.17
CA ASP A 357 10.03 -14.09 -4.99
C ASP A 357 11.36 -14.85 -4.90
N GLY A 358 12.45 -14.17 -4.53
CA GLY A 358 13.78 -14.74 -4.33
C GLY A 358 13.95 -15.48 -3.00
N LEU A 359 13.10 -15.22 -2.00
CA LEU A 359 13.29 -15.69 -0.63
C LEU A 359 13.08 -17.21 -0.51
N LYS A 360 14.13 -17.91 -0.09
CA LYS A 360 14.20 -19.39 0.03
C LYS A 360 14.29 -19.86 1.46
N SER A 361 15.03 -19.13 2.31
CA SER A 361 15.32 -19.50 3.68
C SER A 361 14.85 -18.40 4.63
N VAL A 362 14.06 -18.78 5.64
CA VAL A 362 13.59 -17.86 6.69
C VAL A 362 13.85 -18.49 8.04
N THR A 363 14.56 -17.78 8.92
CA THR A 363 14.69 -18.14 10.33
C THR A 363 13.89 -17.13 11.17
N ILE A 364 12.95 -17.64 11.96
CA ILE A 364 12.08 -16.87 12.86
C ILE A 364 12.48 -17.16 14.28
N GLY A 365 12.90 -16.13 15.02
CA GLY A 365 13.34 -16.24 16.41
C GLY A 365 12.26 -16.70 17.39
N SER A 366 12.69 -17.16 18.56
CA SER A 366 11.85 -17.80 19.61
C SER A 366 10.79 -16.88 20.21
N GLY A 367 10.99 -15.56 20.16
CA GLY A 367 10.03 -14.58 20.68
C GLY A 367 8.79 -14.33 19.83
N MET A 368 8.71 -14.90 18.63
CA MET A 368 7.63 -14.64 17.69
C MET A 368 6.27 -15.08 18.25
N LYS A 369 5.26 -14.21 18.10
CA LYS A 369 3.88 -14.46 18.56
C LYS A 369 2.86 -14.41 17.42
N MET A 370 3.12 -13.62 16.39
CA MET A 370 2.14 -13.40 15.30
C MET A 370 2.82 -13.18 13.96
N ILE A 371 2.30 -13.85 12.93
CA ILE A 371 2.62 -13.64 11.51
C ILE A 371 1.36 -13.07 10.85
N GLY A 372 1.46 -11.82 10.38
CA GLY A 372 0.36 -11.02 9.86
C GLY A 372 -0.19 -11.50 8.52
N GLU A 373 -1.31 -10.92 8.11
CA GLU A 373 -1.94 -11.20 6.82
C GLU A 373 -0.95 -10.93 5.68
N ARG A 374 -0.87 -11.83 4.70
CA ARG A 374 0.01 -11.71 3.52
C ARG A 374 1.49 -11.52 3.83
N ALA A 375 1.95 -11.78 5.06
CA ALA A 375 3.33 -11.50 5.48
C ALA A 375 4.38 -12.13 4.55
N PHE A 376 4.15 -13.35 4.06
CA PHE A 376 4.99 -14.07 3.10
C PHE A 376 4.21 -14.44 1.83
N TYR A 377 3.21 -13.65 1.48
CA TYR A 377 2.43 -13.89 0.26
C TYR A 377 3.31 -13.70 -0.98
N ARG A 378 3.26 -14.63 -1.94
CA ARG A 378 4.15 -14.70 -3.11
C ARG A 378 5.63 -14.94 -2.80
N CYS A 379 5.97 -15.44 -1.61
CA CYS A 379 7.32 -15.98 -1.34
C CYS A 379 7.37 -17.46 -1.72
N LYS A 380 8.54 -17.90 -2.21
CA LYS A 380 8.82 -19.31 -2.59
C LYS A 380 9.78 -19.93 -1.57
N ILE A 381 9.37 -19.94 -0.31
CA ILE A 381 10.19 -20.43 0.81
C ILE A 381 10.32 -21.95 0.69
N SER A 382 11.56 -22.45 0.67
CA SER A 382 11.85 -23.89 0.72
C SER A 382 12.16 -24.36 2.13
N THR A 383 12.76 -23.49 2.96
CA THR A 383 13.14 -23.81 4.33
C THR A 383 12.65 -22.73 5.29
N LEU A 384 11.86 -23.13 6.28
CA LEU A 384 11.34 -22.24 7.32
C LEU A 384 11.76 -22.80 8.70
N LYS A 385 12.71 -22.13 9.36
CA LYS A 385 13.04 -22.43 10.75
C LYS A 385 12.19 -21.53 11.66
N CYS A 386 11.37 -22.08 12.55
CA CYS A 386 10.64 -21.33 13.56
C CYS A 386 11.08 -21.79 14.95
N LEU A 387 11.81 -20.93 15.65
CA LEU A 387 12.46 -21.28 16.92
C LEU A 387 11.52 -21.09 18.14
N ALA A 388 10.29 -20.67 17.93
CA ALA A 388 9.29 -20.57 19.00
C ALA A 388 8.84 -21.99 19.43
N THR A 389 8.86 -22.27 20.72
CA THR A 389 8.37 -23.55 21.27
C THR A 389 6.85 -23.69 21.20
N THR A 390 6.15 -22.54 21.17
CA THR A 390 4.71 -22.47 20.93
C THR A 390 4.47 -21.87 19.54
N PRO A 391 3.67 -22.51 18.67
CA PRO A 391 3.41 -22.01 17.33
C PRO A 391 2.92 -20.56 17.32
N PRO A 392 3.58 -19.63 16.62
CA PRO A 392 3.04 -18.28 16.41
C PRO A 392 1.71 -18.33 15.66
N SER A 393 0.78 -17.45 16.03
CA SER A 393 -0.49 -17.34 15.30
C SER A 393 -0.25 -16.88 13.86
N ILE A 394 -0.85 -17.56 12.88
CA ILE A 394 -0.79 -17.19 11.47
C ILE A 394 -2.12 -16.56 11.06
N GLN A 395 -2.06 -15.33 10.52
CA GLN A 395 -3.23 -14.63 9.98
C GLN A 395 -3.61 -15.15 8.59
N LYS A 396 -4.81 -14.80 8.14
CA LYS A 396 -5.34 -15.20 6.84
C LYS A 396 -4.36 -14.83 5.70
N ASN A 397 -4.13 -15.80 4.79
CA ASN A 397 -3.26 -15.61 3.62
C ASN A 397 -1.81 -15.17 3.93
N ALA A 398 -1.32 -15.37 5.16
CA ALA A 398 0.06 -15.04 5.51
C ALA A 398 1.06 -15.75 4.58
N PHE A 399 0.77 -16.98 4.21
CA PHE A 399 1.45 -17.76 3.18
C PHE A 399 0.44 -18.12 2.08
N ASN A 400 0.87 -18.16 0.83
CA ASN A 400 0.10 -18.73 -0.29
C ASN A 400 0.66 -20.08 -0.76
N ASP A 401 1.85 -20.43 -0.31
CA ASP A 401 2.54 -21.69 -0.57
C ASP A 401 2.94 -22.31 0.77
N TYR A 402 2.63 -23.58 0.96
CA TYR A 402 2.94 -24.39 2.14
C TYR A 402 3.88 -25.55 1.82
N SER A 403 4.60 -25.48 0.70
CA SER A 403 5.57 -26.52 0.27
C SER A 403 6.89 -26.51 1.06
N ALA A 404 7.11 -25.48 1.89
CA ALA A 404 8.32 -25.35 2.70
C ALA A 404 8.48 -26.51 3.68
N GLN A 405 9.72 -26.96 3.86
CA GLN A 405 10.12 -27.79 5.00
C GLN A 405 10.27 -26.90 6.23
N VAL A 406 9.52 -27.21 7.28
CA VAL A 406 9.53 -26.46 8.54
C VAL A 406 10.37 -27.17 9.57
N TYR A 407 11.24 -26.42 10.24
CA TYR A 407 12.02 -26.88 11.36
C TYR A 407 11.61 -26.15 12.64
N VAL A 408 11.35 -26.90 13.70
CA VAL A 408 10.88 -26.38 15.00
C VAL A 408 11.78 -26.92 16.14
N PRO A 409 11.78 -26.30 17.33
CA PRO A 409 12.55 -26.78 18.46
C PRO A 409 12.17 -28.22 18.85
N LYS A 410 13.15 -28.96 19.41
CA LYS A 410 12.93 -30.30 19.93
C LYS A 410 11.79 -30.33 20.96
N GLY A 411 10.87 -31.30 20.82
CA GLY A 411 9.67 -31.43 21.67
C GLY A 411 8.51 -30.51 21.31
N SER A 412 8.64 -29.67 20.25
CA SER A 412 7.57 -28.74 19.84
C SER A 412 6.73 -29.26 18.67
N LYS A 413 7.14 -30.33 18.00
CA LYS A 413 6.50 -30.82 16.78
C LYS A 413 5.00 -31.07 16.91
N ASP A 414 4.56 -31.68 18.03
CA ASP A 414 3.15 -32.00 18.24
C ASP A 414 2.27 -30.74 18.32
N ALA A 415 2.78 -29.67 18.95
CA ALA A 415 2.10 -28.39 19.01
C ALA A 415 1.89 -27.79 17.61
N TYR A 416 2.93 -27.84 16.75
CA TYR A 416 2.86 -27.33 15.39
C TYR A 416 1.98 -28.18 14.46
N THR A 417 2.03 -29.51 14.55
CA THR A 417 1.22 -30.41 13.74
C THR A 417 -0.27 -30.40 14.17
N SER A 418 -0.58 -29.98 15.38
CA SER A 418 -1.93 -29.80 15.88
C SER A 418 -2.53 -28.43 15.54
N ASP A 419 -1.70 -27.42 15.21
CA ASP A 419 -2.16 -26.08 14.88
C ASP A 419 -2.86 -26.03 13.52
N THR A 420 -3.91 -25.23 13.42
CA THR A 420 -4.79 -25.16 12.23
C THR A 420 -4.07 -24.71 10.97
N TYR A 421 -3.11 -23.78 11.07
CA TYR A 421 -2.38 -23.23 9.94
C TYR A 421 -1.04 -23.94 9.73
N TRP A 422 -0.26 -24.19 10.79
CA TRP A 422 1.06 -24.81 10.69
C TRP A 422 1.01 -26.23 10.13
N LYS A 423 0.01 -27.03 10.47
CA LYS A 423 -0.19 -28.38 9.90
C LYS A 423 -0.35 -28.43 8.38
N ARG A 424 -0.56 -27.29 7.72
CA ARG A 424 -0.67 -27.20 6.25
C ARG A 424 0.68 -27.30 5.54
N PHE A 425 1.78 -27.04 6.24
CA PHE A 425 3.10 -27.16 5.65
C PHE A 425 3.43 -28.61 5.29
N PHE A 426 4.20 -28.78 4.20
CA PHE A 426 4.50 -30.08 3.61
C PHE A 426 5.12 -31.04 4.61
N GLU A 427 6.08 -30.57 5.41
CA GLU A 427 6.76 -31.38 6.41
C GLU A 427 7.20 -30.52 7.60
N ILE A 428 6.97 -31.01 8.81
CA ILE A 428 7.45 -30.40 10.06
C ILE A 428 8.42 -31.36 10.74
N LYS A 429 9.67 -30.92 10.90
CA LYS A 429 10.77 -31.65 11.56
C LYS A 429 11.21 -30.90 12.81
N GLU A 430 11.73 -31.63 13.76
CA GLU A 430 12.45 -31.05 14.87
C GLU A 430 13.89 -30.75 14.48
N LEU A 431 14.42 -29.63 14.98
CA LEU A 431 15.84 -29.31 14.87
C LEU A 431 16.66 -30.37 15.63
N PRO A 432 17.81 -30.79 15.08
CA PRO A 432 18.71 -31.66 15.84
C PRO A 432 19.22 -30.90 17.06
N GLU A 433 19.47 -31.64 18.15
CA GLU A 433 20.14 -31.08 19.32
C GLU A 433 21.62 -30.89 19.00
N ILE A 434 22.09 -29.66 18.94
CA ILE A 434 23.47 -29.30 18.66
C ILE A 434 24.08 -28.77 19.96
N LYS A 435 25.14 -29.42 20.43
CA LYS A 435 25.86 -29.00 21.63
C LYS A 435 26.52 -27.65 21.37
N GLY A 436 26.22 -26.66 22.20
CA GLY A 436 26.67 -25.29 21.99
C GLY A 436 25.68 -24.37 21.29
N ASP A 437 24.58 -24.89 20.72
CA ASP A 437 23.46 -24.13 20.20
C ASP A 437 22.52 -23.75 21.37
N VAL A 438 22.94 -22.73 22.12
CA VAL A 438 22.26 -22.30 23.36
C VAL A 438 20.95 -21.59 23.09
N ASN A 439 20.90 -20.88 21.97
CA ASN A 439 19.71 -20.14 21.51
C ASN A 439 18.75 -20.99 20.66
N GLY A 440 19.11 -22.23 20.36
CA GLY A 440 18.27 -23.20 19.65
C GLY A 440 18.02 -22.87 18.19
N ASP A 441 18.87 -22.06 17.53
CA ASP A 441 18.67 -21.63 16.14
C ASP A 441 19.21 -22.63 15.11
N GLY A 442 19.83 -23.71 15.59
CA GLY A 442 20.40 -24.77 14.75
C GLY A 442 21.79 -24.45 14.24
N GLU A 443 22.43 -23.41 14.76
CA GLU A 443 23.81 -23.00 14.46
C GLU A 443 24.57 -22.77 15.76
N VAL A 444 25.86 -23.02 15.77
CA VAL A 444 26.74 -22.67 16.91
C VAL A 444 27.59 -21.48 16.47
N ASN A 445 27.36 -20.32 17.04
CA ASN A 445 28.04 -19.08 16.66
C ASN A 445 28.14 -18.08 17.84
N ALA A 446 28.60 -16.84 17.57
CA ALA A 446 28.77 -15.82 18.62
C ALA A 446 27.47 -15.42 19.31
N SER A 447 26.29 -15.66 18.74
CA SER A 447 25.01 -15.40 19.39
C SER A 447 24.75 -16.33 20.57
N ASP A 448 25.27 -17.56 20.50
CA ASP A 448 25.18 -18.54 21.58
C ASP A 448 26.04 -18.15 22.77
N ILE A 449 27.21 -17.56 22.53
CA ILE A 449 28.04 -17.01 23.60
C ILE A 449 27.27 -15.92 24.33
N THR A 450 26.63 -15.02 23.60
CA THR A 450 25.83 -13.94 24.19
C THR A 450 24.66 -14.50 24.99
N MET A 451 23.95 -15.49 24.44
CA MET A 451 22.85 -16.17 25.13
C MET A 451 23.33 -16.87 26.38
N LEU A 452 24.45 -17.62 26.31
CA LEU A 452 25.03 -18.32 27.43
C LEU A 452 25.45 -17.35 28.57
N ILE A 453 26.01 -16.19 28.22
CA ILE A 453 26.31 -15.13 29.22
C ILE A 453 25.02 -14.67 29.91
N ASN A 454 23.95 -14.39 29.17
CA ASN A 454 22.67 -13.94 29.70
C ASN A 454 22.01 -15.01 30.60
N VAL A 455 22.15 -16.29 30.25
CA VAL A 455 21.69 -17.42 31.07
C VAL A 455 22.47 -17.47 32.39
N ILE A 456 23.79 -17.33 32.34
CA ILE A 456 24.64 -17.36 33.57
C ILE A 456 24.34 -16.13 34.44
N LEU A 457 24.07 -14.98 33.87
CA LEU A 457 23.66 -13.77 34.60
C LEU A 457 22.22 -13.83 35.12
N GLY A 458 21.44 -14.85 34.73
CA GLY A 458 20.03 -14.99 35.12
C GLY A 458 19.06 -14.01 34.47
N THR A 459 19.51 -13.33 33.40
CA THR A 459 18.68 -12.37 32.65
C THR A 459 17.83 -13.03 31.58
N GLU A 460 18.20 -14.23 31.14
CA GLU A 460 17.44 -15.05 30.16
C GLU A 460 17.42 -16.52 30.60
N GLN A 461 16.42 -17.26 30.10
CA GLN A 461 16.38 -18.71 30.26
C GLN A 461 16.89 -19.34 28.96
N PRO A 462 17.68 -20.43 29.01
CA PRO A 462 18.14 -21.08 27.80
C PRO A 462 16.97 -21.76 27.10
N ASP A 463 16.90 -21.57 25.81
CA ASP A 463 15.94 -22.28 24.94
C ASP A 463 16.28 -23.77 24.89
N ASN A 464 17.56 -24.12 25.04
CA ASN A 464 18.06 -25.50 25.13
C ASN A 464 19.00 -25.67 26.36
N LYS A 465 18.45 -26.17 27.46
CA LYS A 465 19.25 -26.38 28.69
C LYS A 465 20.43 -27.33 28.50
N ASN A 466 20.26 -28.38 27.71
CA ASN A 466 21.33 -29.37 27.49
C ASN A 466 22.46 -28.83 26.60
N ALA A 467 22.14 -27.88 25.71
CA ALA A 467 23.13 -27.22 24.87
C ALA A 467 23.98 -26.21 25.65
N SER A 468 23.52 -25.75 26.82
CA SER A 468 24.19 -24.75 27.64
C SER A 468 25.32 -25.37 28.51
N ASP A 469 25.20 -26.62 28.89
CA ASP A 469 26.27 -27.37 29.55
C ASP A 469 27.23 -27.95 28.48
N ILE A 470 28.13 -27.10 28.04
CA ILE A 470 28.97 -27.39 26.85
C ILE A 470 30.17 -28.25 27.19
N ASN A 471 30.64 -28.19 28.44
CA ASN A 471 31.71 -29.05 28.93
C ASN A 471 31.22 -30.42 29.47
N GLY A 472 29.91 -30.52 29.76
CA GLY A 472 29.24 -31.74 30.24
C GLY A 472 29.45 -32.04 31.72
N ASP A 473 29.73 -31.02 32.52
CA ASP A 473 29.94 -31.16 33.97
C ASP A 473 28.66 -31.04 34.81
N SER A 474 27.51 -30.88 34.13
CA SER A 474 26.17 -30.67 34.69
C SER A 474 25.97 -29.32 35.39
N ILE A 475 26.87 -28.35 35.18
CA ILE A 475 26.81 -27.01 35.79
C ILE A 475 26.98 -25.96 34.64
N VAL A 476 25.97 -25.15 34.39
CA VAL A 476 26.08 -24.05 33.43
C VAL A 476 26.76 -22.84 34.10
N ASN A 477 28.01 -22.57 33.70
CA ASN A 477 28.84 -21.50 34.24
C ASN A 477 29.86 -20.97 33.23
N THR A 478 30.79 -20.12 33.67
CA THR A 478 31.79 -19.50 32.79
C THR A 478 32.74 -20.45 32.08
N SER A 479 32.88 -21.73 32.56
CA SER A 479 33.70 -22.74 31.87
C SER A 479 33.06 -23.19 30.56
N ASP A 480 31.72 -23.14 30.47
CA ASP A 480 30.98 -23.43 29.27
C ASP A 480 31.21 -22.34 28.19
N ILE A 481 31.29 -21.07 28.60
CA ILE A 481 31.66 -19.99 27.69
C ILE A 481 33.02 -20.25 27.09
N THR A 482 34.00 -20.62 27.91
CA THR A 482 35.36 -20.92 27.43
C THR A 482 35.35 -22.10 26.45
N THR A 483 34.58 -23.13 26.76
CA THR A 483 34.44 -24.33 25.91
C THR A 483 33.77 -23.97 24.57
N LEU A 484 32.73 -23.15 24.60
CA LEU A 484 32.03 -22.68 23.41
C LEU A 484 32.95 -21.85 22.50
N ILE A 485 33.68 -20.91 23.09
CA ILE A 485 34.67 -20.12 22.35
C ILE A 485 35.71 -21.05 21.66
N ASN A 486 36.20 -22.09 22.37
CA ASN A 486 37.13 -23.05 21.79
C ASN A 486 36.52 -23.90 20.66
N ILE A 487 35.22 -24.12 20.67
CA ILE A 487 34.50 -24.78 19.55
C ILE A 487 34.47 -23.84 18.33
N LEU A 488 34.18 -22.56 18.54
CA LEU A 488 34.08 -21.58 17.47
C LEU A 488 35.40 -21.15 16.84
N LEU A 489 36.51 -21.33 17.56
CA LEU A 489 37.85 -21.00 17.06
C LEU A 489 38.53 -22.15 16.27
N LYS A 490 37.93 -23.33 16.23
CA LYS A 490 38.40 -24.50 15.44
C LYS A 490 37.80 -24.49 14.05
#